data_fcc507ea2698fa597968dcb2acbf8a01
#
_entry.id   fcc507ea2698fa597968dcb2acbf8a01
#
_cell.length_a   1.000
_cell.length_b   1.000
_cell.length_c   1.000
_cell.angle_alpha   90.00
_cell.angle_beta   90.00
_cell.angle_gamma   90.00
#
_symmetry.space_group_name_H-M   'P 1'
#
loop_
_entity.id
_entity.type
_entity.pdbx_description
1 polymer ?
#
loop_
_entity_poly.entity_id
_entity_poly.type
_entity_poly.pdbx_seq_one_letter_code
_entity_poly.pdbx_strand_id
1 'polypeptide(L)'
;YDYTDQKKAKNLKKKNKKIEKKISSLDKKIADLQKQLKNYTNPNAVESLSKQKLASLDYTGKTVVNINNNNPNFSKQDLDTSHGAWQKYGDLDSQNRVTAANALLNSSLMPKTKREPLHVNPTGWHNKKINDHWLYNRSHLIGYQLTGQNNNWKNLMTGTRHLNDPDMLMYENEVATYLKSSPSNYVRYRVTPIFRNNELLARGVEMEGQSINSNDVHFHVYIFNVQ
;
A
#
# COMPACT_ATOMS: atom_id res chain seq x y z
N TYR A 1 -26.61 -3.01 56.46
CA TYR A 1 -25.61 -2.52 55.50
C TYR A 1 -24.34 -3.34 55.71
N ASP A 2 -24.04 -4.19 54.72
CA ASP A 2 -22.98 -5.17 54.79
C ASP A 2 -21.62 -4.48 54.57
N TYR A 3 -20.70 -4.74 55.51
CA TYR A 3 -19.30 -4.27 55.47
C TYR A 3 -18.60 -4.62 54.14
N THR A 4 -19.01 -5.72 53.51
CA THR A 4 -18.51 -6.22 52.21
C THR A 4 -18.88 -5.26 51.06
N ASP A 5 -20.07 -4.66 51.09
CA ASP A 5 -20.51 -3.73 50.04
C ASP A 5 -19.81 -2.38 50.13
N GLN A 6 -19.51 -1.92 51.35
CA GLN A 6 -18.71 -0.69 51.51
C GLN A 6 -17.28 -0.88 51.02
N LYS A 7 -16.69 -2.04 51.23
CA LYS A 7 -15.33 -2.37 50.73
C LYS A 7 -15.30 -2.47 49.22
N LYS A 8 -16.31 -3.07 48.59
CA LYS A 8 -16.46 -3.12 47.12
C LYS A 8 -16.61 -1.72 46.55
N ALA A 9 -17.47 -0.88 47.13
CA ALA A 9 -17.69 0.50 46.69
C ALA A 9 -16.40 1.34 46.77
N LYS A 10 -15.63 1.18 47.86
CA LYS A 10 -14.32 1.87 48.01
C LYS A 10 -13.30 1.42 46.96
N ASN A 11 -13.26 0.13 46.64
CA ASN A 11 -12.38 -0.41 45.60
C ASN A 11 -12.76 0.07 44.20
N LEU A 12 -14.07 0.13 43.91
CA LEU A 12 -14.58 0.67 42.63
C LEU A 12 -14.25 2.14 42.49
N LYS A 13 -14.44 2.96 43.53
CA LYS A 13 -14.03 4.39 43.53
C LYS A 13 -12.53 4.55 43.23
N LYS A 14 -11.69 3.69 43.84
CA LYS A 14 -10.24 3.72 43.62
C LYS A 14 -9.86 3.33 42.17
N LYS A 15 -10.56 2.31 41.61
CA LYS A 15 -10.38 1.91 40.20
C LYS A 15 -10.83 3.01 39.25
N ASN A 16 -12.02 3.61 39.50
CA ASN A 16 -12.53 4.70 38.66
C ASN A 16 -11.56 5.90 38.65
N LYS A 17 -11.04 6.29 39.80
CA LYS A 17 -10.06 7.40 39.87
C LYS A 17 -8.79 7.12 39.09
N LYS A 18 -8.33 5.85 39.03
CA LYS A 18 -7.19 5.46 38.16
C LYS A 18 -7.55 5.54 36.68
N ILE A 19 -8.76 5.09 36.33
CA ILE A 19 -9.24 5.16 34.93
C ILE A 19 -9.40 6.61 34.50
N GLU A 20 -10.00 7.47 35.31
CA GLU A 20 -10.14 8.90 35.03
C GLU A 20 -8.79 9.59 34.78
N LYS A 21 -7.75 9.28 35.59
CA LYS A 21 -6.40 9.77 35.38
C LYS A 21 -5.82 9.29 34.05
N LYS A 22 -6.09 8.04 33.66
CA LYS A 22 -5.62 7.45 32.42
C LYS A 22 -6.31 8.08 31.21
N ILE A 23 -7.62 8.31 31.32
CA ILE A 23 -8.42 9.02 30.31
C ILE A 23 -7.85 10.44 30.11
N SER A 24 -7.65 11.19 31.19
CA SER A 24 -7.08 12.55 31.12
C SER A 24 -5.69 12.57 30.48
N SER A 25 -4.84 11.59 30.76
CA SER A 25 -3.52 11.45 30.13
C SER A 25 -3.61 11.15 28.65
N LEU A 26 -4.56 10.28 28.25
CA LEU A 26 -4.80 9.95 26.83
C LEU A 26 -5.37 11.13 26.07
N ASP A 27 -6.29 11.89 26.66
CA ASP A 27 -6.86 13.10 26.06
C ASP A 27 -5.78 14.15 25.80
N LYS A 28 -4.84 14.33 26.73
CA LYS A 28 -3.67 15.21 26.51
C LYS A 28 -2.80 14.73 25.37
N LYS A 29 -2.53 13.43 25.25
CA LYS A 29 -1.77 12.85 24.14
C LYS A 29 -2.48 13.05 22.81
N ILE A 30 -3.79 12.83 22.76
CA ILE A 30 -4.61 13.04 21.57
C ILE A 30 -4.54 14.51 21.13
N ALA A 31 -4.71 15.47 22.06
CA ALA A 31 -4.64 16.90 21.77
C ALA A 31 -3.25 17.29 21.24
N ASP A 32 -2.17 16.75 21.81
CA ASP A 32 -0.80 17.01 21.38
C ASP A 32 -0.53 16.44 19.98
N LEU A 33 -0.96 15.20 19.72
CA LEU A 33 -0.85 14.57 18.40
C LEU A 33 -1.68 15.32 17.34
N GLN A 34 -2.87 15.79 17.68
CA GLN A 34 -3.69 16.62 16.78
C GLN A 34 -3.01 17.95 16.46
N LYS A 35 -2.33 18.56 17.45
CA LYS A 35 -1.56 19.77 17.25
C LYS A 35 -0.35 19.53 16.35
N GLN A 36 0.37 18.44 16.56
CA GLN A 36 1.47 18.02 15.69
C GLN A 36 0.98 17.79 14.27
N LEU A 37 -0.16 17.09 14.10
CA LEU A 37 -0.75 16.82 12.79
C LEU A 37 -1.13 18.12 12.05
N LYS A 38 -1.66 19.13 12.76
CA LYS A 38 -1.96 20.45 12.17
C LYS A 38 -0.72 21.18 11.69
N ASN A 39 0.44 20.94 12.33
CA ASN A 39 1.71 21.54 11.93
C ASN A 39 2.33 20.82 10.71
N TYR A 40 1.89 19.61 10.39
CA TYR A 40 2.26 18.89 9.17
C TYR A 40 1.38 19.39 8.00
N THR A 41 1.61 20.61 7.57
CA THR A 41 0.95 21.17 6.37
C THR A 41 1.60 20.68 5.07
N ASN A 42 2.69 19.90 5.16
CA ASN A 42 3.40 19.38 4.00
C ASN A 42 2.93 17.96 3.67
N PRO A 43 2.20 17.76 2.55
CA PRO A 43 1.75 16.43 2.13
C PRO A 43 2.87 15.39 2.01
N ASN A 44 4.07 15.82 1.60
CA ASN A 44 5.24 14.94 1.48
C ASN A 44 5.72 14.41 2.84
N ALA A 45 5.60 15.18 3.91
CA ALA A 45 5.95 14.73 5.25
C ALA A 45 4.97 13.66 5.77
N VAL A 46 3.67 13.83 5.50
CA VAL A 46 2.64 12.84 5.87
C VAL A 46 2.86 11.54 5.11
N GLU A 47 3.17 11.61 3.83
CA GLU A 47 3.48 10.45 3.00
C GLU A 47 4.75 9.72 3.51
N SER A 48 5.79 10.46 3.87
CA SER A 48 7.03 9.89 4.43
C SER A 48 6.78 9.16 5.74
N LEU A 49 5.97 9.70 6.65
CA LEU A 49 5.60 9.06 7.92
C LEU A 49 4.80 7.77 7.69
N SER A 50 3.88 7.78 6.74
CA SER A 50 3.09 6.61 6.37
C SER A 50 3.98 5.47 5.84
N LYS A 51 4.93 5.77 4.96
CA LYS A 51 5.93 4.82 4.45
C LYS A 51 6.83 4.26 5.56
N GLN A 52 7.29 5.10 6.49
CA GLN A 52 8.09 4.65 7.63
C GLN A 52 7.31 3.70 8.54
N LYS A 53 6.04 3.96 8.77
CA LYS A 53 5.17 3.08 9.54
C LYS A 53 5.01 1.71 8.87
N LEU A 54 4.78 1.67 7.57
CA LEU A 54 4.69 0.42 6.81
C LEU A 54 6.02 -0.33 6.78
N ALA A 55 7.15 0.38 6.61
CA ALA A 55 8.48 -0.21 6.63
C ALA A 55 8.84 -0.85 7.98
N SER A 56 8.23 -0.42 9.08
CA SER A 56 8.43 -0.96 10.41
C SER A 56 7.56 -2.19 10.73
N LEU A 57 6.58 -2.52 9.89
CA LEU A 57 5.73 -3.69 10.09
C LEU A 57 6.52 -4.97 9.91
N ASP A 58 6.33 -5.91 10.85
CA ASP A 58 6.88 -7.25 10.77
C ASP A 58 5.86 -8.25 10.22
N TYR A 59 6.34 -9.17 9.39
CA TYR A 59 5.53 -10.27 8.90
C TYR A 59 5.21 -11.24 10.04
N THR A 60 3.92 -11.53 10.23
CA THR A 60 3.44 -12.40 11.31
C THR A 60 2.61 -13.59 10.79
N GLY A 61 2.78 -13.95 9.52
CA GLY A 61 2.07 -15.08 8.90
C GLY A 61 1.00 -14.69 7.88
N LYS A 62 0.54 -13.44 7.90
CA LYS A 62 -0.36 -12.88 6.88
C LYS A 62 0.43 -12.09 5.85
N THR A 63 0.39 -12.51 4.59
CA THR A 63 1.11 -11.83 3.50
C THR A 63 0.43 -10.55 3.05
N VAL A 64 -0.88 -10.44 3.20
CA VAL A 64 -1.67 -9.25 2.84
C VAL A 64 -2.38 -8.70 4.07
N VAL A 65 -2.23 -7.42 4.33
CA VAL A 65 -2.92 -6.73 5.42
C VAL A 65 -3.64 -5.49 4.88
N ASN A 66 -4.84 -5.24 5.41
CA ASN A 66 -5.60 -4.05 5.05
C ASN A 66 -4.99 -2.80 5.71
N ILE A 67 -4.94 -1.72 4.95
CA ILE A 67 -4.53 -0.39 5.40
C ILE A 67 -5.74 0.52 5.39
N ASN A 68 -5.86 1.37 6.42
CA ASN A 68 -6.94 2.36 6.52
C ASN A 68 -8.34 1.73 6.31
N ASN A 69 -8.61 0.57 6.94
CA ASN A 69 -9.84 -0.20 6.77
C ASN A 69 -10.15 -0.53 5.30
N ASN A 70 -9.12 -0.84 4.52
CA ASN A 70 -9.22 -1.12 3.08
C ASN A 70 -9.71 0.07 2.23
N ASN A 71 -9.61 1.29 2.74
CA ASN A 71 -10.01 2.49 2.03
C ASN A 71 -8.80 3.15 1.37
N PRO A 72 -8.82 3.34 0.04
CA PRO A 72 -7.80 4.10 -0.66
C PRO A 72 -7.73 5.54 -0.16
N ASN A 73 -6.55 6.13 -0.25
CA ASN A 73 -6.31 7.50 0.18
C ASN A 73 -6.08 8.42 -1.04
N PHE A 74 -7.11 8.56 -1.86
CA PHE A 74 -7.10 9.45 -3.02
C PHE A 74 -7.92 10.71 -2.73
N SER A 75 -7.33 11.87 -3.07
CA SER A 75 -8.03 13.14 -3.03
C SER A 75 -9.05 13.25 -4.17
N LYS A 76 -9.92 14.22 -4.06
CA LYS A 76 -10.88 14.54 -5.14
C LYS A 76 -10.18 14.86 -6.46
N GLN A 77 -9.02 15.52 -6.38
CA GLN A 77 -8.19 15.83 -7.55
C GLN A 77 -7.54 14.56 -8.14
N ASP A 78 -7.11 13.61 -7.29
CA ASP A 78 -6.56 12.33 -7.75
C ASP A 78 -7.56 11.51 -8.56
N LEU A 79 -8.86 11.70 -8.31
CA LEU A 79 -9.96 10.99 -8.96
C LEU A 79 -10.53 11.70 -10.19
N ASP A 80 -9.92 12.82 -10.59
CA ASP A 80 -10.35 13.59 -11.77
C ASP A 80 -10.08 12.81 -13.06
N THR A 81 -11.13 12.65 -13.88
CA THR A 81 -11.07 11.95 -15.17
C THR A 81 -11.11 12.92 -16.37
N SER A 82 -11.15 14.23 -16.15
CA SER A 82 -11.34 15.23 -17.19
C SER A 82 -10.26 15.24 -18.28
N HIS A 83 -9.05 14.75 -17.96
CA HIS A 83 -7.92 14.67 -18.88
C HIS A 83 -7.70 13.27 -19.47
N GLY A 84 -8.61 12.33 -19.21
CA GLY A 84 -8.53 10.95 -19.66
C GLY A 84 -7.51 10.10 -18.88
N ALA A 85 -7.25 8.90 -19.38
CA ALA A 85 -6.34 7.95 -18.78
C ALA A 85 -4.89 8.40 -18.86
N TRP A 86 -4.11 8.08 -17.84
CA TRP A 86 -2.69 8.38 -17.77
C TRP A 86 -1.94 7.38 -16.89
N GLN A 87 -0.62 7.31 -17.06
CA GLN A 87 0.29 6.53 -16.25
C GLN A 87 1.54 7.36 -15.97
N LYS A 88 2.08 7.24 -14.77
CA LYS A 88 3.28 7.95 -14.35
C LYS A 88 4.10 7.09 -13.39
N TYR A 89 5.35 6.91 -13.72
CA TYR A 89 6.33 6.17 -12.92
C TYR A 89 7.29 7.15 -12.28
N GLY A 90 7.41 7.10 -10.95
CA GLY A 90 8.30 7.97 -10.20
C GLY A 90 9.77 7.72 -10.55
N ASP A 91 10.60 8.75 -10.43
CA ASP A 91 12.04 8.61 -10.61
C ASP A 91 12.61 7.66 -9.56
N LEU A 92 13.66 6.92 -9.94
CA LEU A 92 14.43 6.13 -8.99
C LEU A 92 15.02 7.05 -7.91
N ASP A 93 15.08 6.55 -6.67
CA ASP A 93 15.68 7.31 -5.58
C ASP A 93 17.22 7.31 -5.64
N SER A 94 17.88 7.97 -4.69
CA SER A 94 19.34 8.07 -4.63
C SER A 94 20.08 6.72 -4.55
N GLN A 95 19.39 5.64 -4.20
CA GLN A 95 19.90 4.26 -4.16
C GLN A 95 19.45 3.43 -5.36
N ASN A 96 18.94 4.08 -6.41
CA ASN A 96 18.36 3.43 -7.61
C ASN A 96 17.16 2.51 -7.29
N ARG A 97 16.47 2.75 -6.19
CA ARG A 97 15.26 2.00 -5.85
C ARG A 97 14.04 2.62 -6.52
N VAL A 98 13.11 1.78 -6.93
CA VAL A 98 11.83 2.25 -7.48
C VAL A 98 11.02 3.02 -6.46
N THR A 99 10.26 3.98 -6.94
CA THR A 99 9.31 4.77 -6.16
C THR A 99 7.87 4.50 -6.61
N ALA A 100 6.89 5.28 -6.17
CA ALA A 100 5.50 5.02 -6.50
C ALA A 100 5.21 5.07 -8.00
N ALA A 101 4.45 4.09 -8.48
CA ALA A 101 3.83 4.09 -9.79
C ALA A 101 2.36 4.46 -9.65
N ASN A 102 1.91 5.45 -10.42
CA ASN A 102 0.56 5.99 -10.39
C ASN A 102 -0.09 5.88 -11.76
N ALA A 103 -1.39 5.65 -11.78
CA ALA A 103 -2.16 5.69 -13.02
C ALA A 103 -3.62 6.04 -12.76
N LEU A 104 -4.25 6.66 -13.75
CA LEU A 104 -5.68 6.63 -13.93
C LEU A 104 -5.96 5.64 -15.06
N LEU A 105 -6.30 4.43 -14.70
CA LEU A 105 -6.43 3.31 -15.62
C LEU A 105 -7.76 3.35 -16.36
N ASN A 106 -7.70 2.96 -17.61
CA ASN A 106 -8.83 2.72 -18.49
C ASN A 106 -8.45 1.63 -19.48
N SER A 107 -9.41 0.97 -20.10
CA SER A 107 -9.10 -0.09 -21.08
C SER A 107 -8.24 0.38 -22.26
N SER A 108 -8.23 1.67 -22.55
CA SER A 108 -7.39 2.25 -23.61
C SER A 108 -5.88 2.13 -23.36
N LEU A 109 -5.44 1.99 -22.11
CA LEU A 109 -4.04 1.79 -21.75
C LEU A 109 -3.60 0.33 -21.82
N MET A 110 -4.54 -0.61 -21.91
CA MET A 110 -4.24 -2.03 -21.96
C MET A 110 -3.42 -2.40 -23.20
N PRO A 111 -2.48 -3.35 -23.07
CA PRO A 111 -1.60 -3.72 -24.18
C PRO A 111 -2.39 -4.33 -25.35
N LYS A 112 -1.95 -4.00 -26.57
CA LYS A 112 -2.45 -4.58 -27.81
C LYS A 112 -1.45 -5.57 -28.42
N THR A 113 -0.27 -5.70 -27.84
CA THR A 113 0.82 -6.56 -28.27
C THR A 113 1.12 -7.62 -27.24
N LYS A 114 1.82 -8.67 -27.65
CA LYS A 114 2.29 -9.70 -26.72
C LYS A 114 3.35 -9.15 -25.78
N ARG A 115 3.38 -9.69 -24.56
CA ARG A 115 4.42 -9.41 -23.57
C ARG A 115 5.78 -9.88 -24.10
N GLU A 116 6.79 -9.04 -23.90
CA GLU A 116 8.18 -9.37 -24.21
C GLU A 116 8.90 -9.97 -23.01
N PRO A 117 9.97 -10.75 -23.22
CA PRO A 117 10.82 -11.22 -22.13
C PRO A 117 11.42 -10.06 -21.33
N LEU A 118 11.48 -10.19 -20.01
CA LEU A 118 12.07 -9.19 -19.15
C LEU A 118 13.57 -9.46 -18.98
N HIS A 119 14.39 -8.42 -19.16
CA HIS A 119 15.85 -8.48 -19.03
C HIS A 119 16.43 -7.45 -18.06
N VAL A 120 15.63 -6.48 -17.63
CA VAL A 120 16.03 -5.51 -16.61
C VAL A 120 16.26 -6.22 -15.28
N ASN A 121 17.38 -5.95 -14.63
CA ASN A 121 17.68 -6.40 -13.28
C ASN A 121 17.36 -5.27 -12.30
N PRO A 122 16.22 -5.34 -11.58
CA PRO A 122 15.87 -4.33 -10.60
C PRO A 122 16.91 -4.27 -9.48
N THR A 123 16.97 -3.14 -8.78
CA THR A 123 17.85 -2.98 -7.63
C THR A 123 17.65 -4.10 -6.62
N GLY A 124 18.76 -4.63 -6.08
CA GLY A 124 18.76 -5.78 -5.17
C GLY A 124 18.62 -7.15 -5.83
N TRP A 125 18.69 -7.20 -7.17
CA TRP A 125 18.50 -8.44 -7.92
C TRP A 125 19.66 -9.43 -7.68
N HIS A 126 19.36 -10.48 -6.90
CA HIS A 126 20.18 -11.65 -6.70
C HIS A 126 19.28 -12.86 -6.62
N ASN A 127 19.08 -13.54 -7.77
CA ASN A 127 18.14 -14.65 -7.79
C ASN A 127 18.78 -15.96 -7.32
N LYS A 128 17.98 -16.79 -6.69
CA LYS A 128 18.33 -18.15 -6.30
C LYS A 128 17.11 -19.07 -6.42
N LYS A 129 17.36 -20.37 -6.48
CA LYS A 129 16.29 -21.36 -6.46
C LYS A 129 15.99 -21.84 -5.04
N ILE A 130 14.70 -22.00 -4.74
CA ILE A 130 14.19 -22.68 -3.55
C ILE A 130 13.20 -23.73 -4.05
N ASN A 131 13.42 -25.01 -3.69
CA ASN A 131 12.58 -26.12 -4.15
C ASN A 131 12.37 -26.13 -5.69
N ASP A 132 13.47 -25.97 -6.45
CA ASP A 132 13.50 -25.92 -7.92
C ASP A 132 12.78 -24.75 -8.58
N HIS A 133 12.30 -23.81 -7.79
CA HIS A 133 11.67 -22.57 -8.27
C HIS A 133 12.54 -21.34 -7.99
N TRP A 134 12.57 -20.39 -8.93
CA TRP A 134 13.20 -19.09 -8.70
C TRP A 134 12.48 -18.35 -7.58
N LEU A 135 13.26 -17.84 -6.59
CA LEU A 135 12.72 -17.08 -5.46
C LEU A 135 12.16 -15.74 -5.90
N TYR A 136 12.87 -15.03 -6.76
CA TYR A 136 12.51 -13.69 -7.19
C TYR A 136 12.03 -13.65 -8.63
N ASN A 137 11.07 -12.77 -8.85
CA ASN A 137 10.60 -12.33 -10.16
C ASN A 137 10.98 -10.88 -10.37
N ARG A 138 11.12 -10.47 -11.64
CA ARG A 138 11.08 -9.08 -12.04
C ARG A 138 9.63 -8.63 -11.98
N SER A 139 9.24 -8.11 -10.81
CA SER A 139 7.84 -7.80 -10.50
C SER A 139 7.50 -6.39 -10.98
N HIS A 140 6.51 -6.28 -11.86
CA HIS A 140 5.95 -4.99 -12.21
C HIS A 140 5.22 -4.37 -11.02
N LEU A 141 5.35 -3.06 -10.82
CA LEU A 141 4.50 -2.29 -9.91
C LEU A 141 3.10 -2.19 -10.50
N ILE A 142 2.97 -1.68 -11.71
CA ILE A 142 1.73 -1.75 -12.50
C ILE A 142 1.89 -2.86 -13.52
N GLY A 143 1.04 -3.89 -13.43
CA GLY A 143 1.13 -5.08 -14.26
C GLY A 143 1.05 -4.80 -15.75
N TYR A 144 1.73 -5.63 -16.56
CA TYR A 144 1.71 -5.52 -18.01
C TYR A 144 0.30 -5.51 -18.60
N GLN A 145 -0.61 -6.32 -18.07
CA GLN A 145 -1.99 -6.39 -18.55
C GLN A 145 -2.76 -5.07 -18.41
N LEU A 146 -2.28 -4.13 -17.58
CA LEU A 146 -2.97 -2.86 -17.31
C LEU A 146 -2.45 -1.71 -18.19
N THR A 147 -1.13 -1.65 -18.45
CA THR A 147 -0.49 -0.52 -19.14
C THR A 147 0.51 -0.90 -20.22
N GLY A 148 0.78 -2.19 -20.42
CA GLY A 148 1.67 -2.68 -21.48
C GLY A 148 3.16 -2.33 -21.31
N GLN A 149 3.60 -1.98 -20.10
CA GLN A 149 5.00 -1.68 -19.81
C GLN A 149 5.80 -2.98 -19.62
N ASN A 150 6.82 -3.21 -20.44
CA ASN A 150 7.71 -4.38 -20.35
C ASN A 150 8.95 -4.06 -19.49
N ASN A 151 10.03 -3.57 -20.10
CA ASN A 151 11.34 -3.37 -19.47
C ASN A 151 11.53 -1.92 -18.98
N ASN A 152 10.55 -1.38 -18.29
CA ASN A 152 10.64 -0.05 -17.70
C ASN A 152 11.29 -0.13 -16.31
N TRP A 153 12.51 0.42 -16.16
CA TRP A 153 13.26 0.46 -14.90
C TRP A 153 12.49 1.07 -13.73
N LYS A 154 11.62 2.02 -14.02
CA LYS A 154 10.79 2.71 -13.00
C LYS A 154 9.54 1.91 -12.58
N ASN A 155 9.30 0.77 -13.23
CA ASN A 155 8.13 -0.08 -12.98
C ASN A 155 8.49 -1.51 -12.58
N LEU A 156 9.76 -1.80 -12.32
CA LEU A 156 10.22 -3.15 -11.99
C LEU A 156 10.94 -3.17 -10.64
N MET A 157 10.59 -4.12 -9.81
CA MET A 157 11.25 -4.38 -8.53
C MET A 157 11.61 -5.86 -8.39
N THR A 158 12.56 -6.14 -7.51
CA THR A 158 12.85 -7.51 -7.08
C THR A 158 11.76 -7.96 -6.10
N GLY A 159 10.83 -8.76 -6.59
CA GLY A 159 9.73 -9.31 -5.79
C GLY A 159 9.82 -10.81 -5.65
N THR A 160 9.37 -11.35 -4.53
CA THR A 160 9.24 -12.80 -4.39
C THR A 160 8.20 -13.32 -5.39
N ARG A 161 8.29 -14.60 -5.72
CA ARG A 161 7.29 -15.24 -6.57
C ARG A 161 5.89 -15.12 -5.94
N HIS A 162 5.78 -15.35 -4.63
CA HIS A 162 4.51 -15.27 -3.91
C HIS A 162 3.91 -13.85 -3.89
N LEU A 163 4.73 -12.81 -3.70
CA LEU A 163 4.27 -11.43 -3.82
C LEU A 163 3.67 -11.16 -5.20
N ASN A 164 4.36 -11.59 -6.27
CA ASN A 164 3.95 -11.34 -7.64
C ASN A 164 2.70 -12.15 -8.02
N ASP A 165 2.69 -13.42 -7.67
CA ASP A 165 1.62 -14.38 -7.90
C ASP A 165 1.55 -15.39 -6.73
N PRO A 166 0.46 -15.42 -5.94
CA PRO A 166 -0.88 -14.91 -6.23
C PRO A 166 -1.21 -13.49 -5.72
N ASP A 167 -0.42 -12.92 -4.82
CA ASP A 167 -0.89 -11.79 -4.01
C ASP A 167 -1.18 -10.53 -4.83
N MET A 168 -0.22 -10.00 -5.57
CA MET A 168 -0.45 -8.83 -6.44
C MET A 168 -1.40 -9.16 -7.59
N LEU A 169 -1.25 -10.33 -8.19
CA LEU A 169 -2.03 -10.74 -9.35
C LEU A 169 -3.53 -10.76 -9.07
N MET A 170 -3.95 -11.11 -7.87
CA MET A 170 -5.36 -11.10 -7.48
C MET A 170 -5.98 -9.71 -7.63
N TYR A 171 -5.30 -8.66 -7.15
CA TYR A 171 -5.76 -7.28 -7.27
C TYR A 171 -5.67 -6.75 -8.70
N GLU A 172 -4.59 -7.09 -9.41
CA GLU A 172 -4.43 -6.73 -10.82
C GLU A 172 -5.54 -7.32 -11.69
N ASN A 173 -5.92 -8.57 -11.45
CA ASN A 173 -7.01 -9.24 -12.18
C ASN A 173 -8.36 -8.62 -11.87
N GLU A 174 -8.63 -8.24 -10.63
CA GLU A 174 -9.85 -7.53 -10.23
C GLU A 174 -9.98 -6.20 -11.00
N VAL A 175 -8.92 -5.43 -11.03
CA VAL A 175 -8.87 -4.17 -11.79
C VAL A 175 -9.06 -4.42 -13.29
N ALA A 176 -8.34 -5.38 -13.88
CA ALA A 176 -8.43 -5.69 -15.29
C ALA A 176 -9.84 -6.12 -15.71
N THR A 177 -10.49 -6.96 -14.92
CA THR A 177 -11.86 -7.41 -15.16
C THR A 177 -12.84 -6.23 -15.20
N TYR A 178 -12.72 -5.32 -14.24
CA TYR A 178 -13.56 -4.12 -14.19
C TYR A 178 -13.31 -3.19 -15.39
N LEU A 179 -12.06 -2.93 -15.75
CA LEU A 179 -11.73 -2.09 -16.91
C LEU A 179 -12.22 -2.66 -18.23
N LYS A 180 -12.19 -3.98 -18.40
CA LYS A 180 -12.67 -4.66 -19.62
C LYS A 180 -14.19 -4.65 -19.74
N SER A 181 -14.92 -4.48 -18.65
CA SER A 181 -16.39 -4.54 -18.66
C SER A 181 -17.03 -3.33 -19.33
N SER A 182 -16.36 -2.18 -19.40
CA SER A 182 -16.83 -0.99 -20.12
C SER A 182 -15.67 -0.03 -20.45
N PRO A 183 -15.64 0.57 -21.65
CA PRO A 183 -14.63 1.57 -22.02
C PRO A 183 -14.76 2.88 -21.23
N SER A 184 -15.86 3.11 -20.53
CA SER A 184 -16.06 4.27 -19.65
C SER A 184 -15.59 4.04 -18.21
N ASN A 185 -15.11 2.84 -17.88
CA ASN A 185 -14.63 2.51 -16.55
C ASN A 185 -13.21 3.02 -16.34
N TYR A 186 -13.02 3.73 -15.23
CA TYR A 186 -11.73 4.22 -14.77
C TYR A 186 -11.42 3.70 -13.38
N VAL A 187 -10.15 3.41 -13.13
CA VAL A 187 -9.62 3.06 -11.81
C VAL A 187 -8.42 3.96 -11.52
N ARG A 188 -8.47 4.73 -10.43
CA ARG A 188 -7.28 5.36 -9.88
C ARG A 188 -6.47 4.29 -9.16
N TYR A 189 -5.21 4.13 -9.56
CA TYR A 189 -4.36 3.02 -9.14
C TYR A 189 -2.98 3.52 -8.73
N ARG A 190 -2.47 3.05 -7.60
CA ARG A 190 -1.13 3.38 -7.13
C ARG A 190 -0.49 2.17 -6.47
N VAL A 191 0.75 1.91 -6.83
CA VAL A 191 1.59 0.89 -6.22
C VAL A 191 2.86 1.55 -5.70
N THR A 192 3.07 1.46 -4.39
CA THR A 192 4.20 2.09 -3.71
C THR A 192 5.06 1.02 -3.07
N PRO A 193 6.29 0.79 -3.55
CA PRO A 193 7.24 -0.10 -2.90
C PRO A 193 7.70 0.52 -1.58
N ILE A 194 7.84 -0.31 -0.55
CA ILE A 194 8.22 0.12 0.80
C ILE A 194 9.57 -0.48 1.16
N PHE A 195 10.57 0.36 1.29
CA PHE A 195 11.92 -0.02 1.70
C PHE A 195 12.18 0.38 3.14
N ARG A 196 12.89 -0.46 3.87
CA ARG A 196 13.35 -0.14 5.23
C ARG A 196 14.77 0.39 5.18
N ASN A 197 14.99 1.61 5.71
CA ASN A 197 16.30 2.25 5.73
C ASN A 197 17.01 2.21 4.36
N ASN A 198 18.21 1.67 4.31
CA ASN A 198 19.03 1.55 3.10
C ASN A 198 18.94 0.19 2.42
N GLU A 199 17.96 -0.63 2.76
CA GLU A 199 17.78 -1.95 2.15
C GLU A 199 17.47 -1.82 0.65
N LEU A 200 18.03 -2.70 -0.15
CA LEU A 200 17.83 -2.71 -1.60
C LEU A 200 16.66 -3.59 -2.04
N LEU A 201 16.17 -4.45 -1.14
CA LEU A 201 14.95 -5.23 -1.33
C LEU A 201 13.79 -4.55 -0.60
N ALA A 202 12.69 -4.33 -1.29
CA ALA A 202 11.49 -3.82 -0.64
C ALA A 202 10.96 -4.79 0.41
N ARG A 203 10.50 -4.27 1.53
CA ARG A 203 9.81 -5.06 2.56
C ARG A 203 8.42 -5.50 2.12
N GLY A 204 7.82 -4.75 1.24
CA GLY A 204 6.53 -5.02 0.65
C GLY A 204 6.11 -3.93 -0.30
N VAL A 205 4.86 -4.00 -0.75
CA VAL A 205 4.23 -2.99 -1.58
C VAL A 205 2.90 -2.56 -0.98
N GLU A 206 2.64 -1.28 -1.03
CA GLU A 206 1.33 -0.70 -0.76
C GLU A 206 0.57 -0.57 -2.08
N MET A 207 -0.62 -1.17 -2.16
CA MET A 207 -1.47 -1.11 -3.34
C MET A 207 -2.79 -0.42 -3.00
N GLU A 208 -3.17 0.53 -3.83
CA GLU A 208 -4.44 1.25 -3.74
C GLU A 208 -5.13 1.23 -5.09
N GLY A 209 -6.41 0.89 -5.08
CA GLY A 209 -7.26 0.94 -6.27
C GLY A 209 -8.64 1.46 -5.93
N GLN A 210 -9.12 2.40 -6.73
CA GLN A 210 -10.45 3.00 -6.55
C GLN A 210 -11.11 3.26 -7.89
N SER A 211 -12.22 2.58 -8.14
CA SER A 211 -13.07 2.84 -9.30
C SER A 211 -13.76 4.21 -9.17
N ILE A 212 -13.92 4.89 -10.30
CA ILE A 212 -14.56 6.20 -10.36
C ILE A 212 -16.07 6.04 -10.48
N ASN A 213 -16.82 6.72 -9.62
CA ASN A 213 -18.28 6.68 -9.55
C ASN A 213 -18.88 5.30 -9.24
N SER A 214 -18.09 4.39 -8.68
CA SER A 214 -18.57 3.08 -8.22
C SER A 214 -17.69 2.56 -7.07
N ASN A 215 -18.13 1.47 -6.43
CA ASN A 215 -17.36 0.73 -5.44
C ASN A 215 -16.90 -0.64 -5.95
N ASP A 216 -16.95 -0.88 -7.25
CA ASP A 216 -16.61 -2.19 -7.84
C ASP A 216 -15.14 -2.53 -7.64
N VAL A 217 -14.25 -1.53 -7.66
CA VAL A 217 -12.85 -1.64 -7.25
C VAL A 217 -12.61 -0.64 -6.11
N HIS A 218 -12.26 -1.15 -4.95
CA HIS A 218 -12.04 -0.32 -3.77
C HIS A 218 -11.17 -1.08 -2.77
N PHE A 219 -9.86 -0.86 -2.78
CA PHE A 219 -8.94 -1.53 -1.88
C PHE A 219 -7.74 -0.66 -1.49
N HIS A 220 -7.21 -0.92 -0.32
CA HIS A 220 -5.97 -0.37 0.19
C HIS A 220 -5.29 -1.42 1.04
N VAL A 221 -4.24 -2.02 0.52
CA VAL A 221 -3.55 -3.14 1.15
C VAL A 221 -2.04 -2.93 1.17
N TYR A 222 -1.39 -3.60 2.11
CA TYR A 222 0.04 -3.80 2.14
C TYR A 222 0.35 -5.28 1.97
N ILE A 223 1.20 -5.61 1.02
CA ILE A 223 1.60 -6.97 0.71
C ILE A 223 3.07 -7.14 1.06
N PHE A 224 3.39 -8.06 1.96
CA PHE A 224 4.76 -8.37 2.34
C PHE A 224 5.51 -9.07 1.20
N ASN A 225 6.77 -8.68 1.00
CA ASN A 225 7.68 -9.28 0.03
C ASN A 225 8.33 -10.55 0.62
N VAL A 226 7.52 -11.56 0.88
CA VAL A 226 7.92 -12.85 1.46
C VAL A 226 7.53 -14.00 0.55
N GLN A 227 8.22 -15.15 0.71
CA GLN A 227 7.95 -16.35 -0.07
C GLN A 227 7.13 -17.34 0.76
#